data_bced9f10dfa2e90540bf0b9760ae25e9
#
_entry.id   bced9f10dfa2e90540bf0b9760ae25e9
#
_cell.length_a   1.000
_cell.length_b   1.000
_cell.length_c   1.000
_cell.angle_alpha   90.00
_cell.angle_beta   90.00
_cell.angle_gamma   90.00
#
_symmetry.space_group_name_H-M   'P 1'
#
loop_
_entity.id
_entity.type
_entity.pdbx_description
1 polymer ?
#
loop_
_entity_poly.entity_id
_entity_poly.type
_entity_poly.pdbx_seq_one_letter_code
_entity_poly.pdbx_strand_id
1 'polypeptide(L)'
;VSLSRIGATIDYNDCADHTFYMLLHTHWNGLSHRETILTAAIASYRSSSSSRRKLSPYQSLLRDDDQETVVRLGTLLLLASALDRSESQAISALGIAVEDKKLRLLAESEDPLPVERMEVANMAKEFKKVWGMTPELQVVRTNAASADRL
;
A
#
# COMPACT_ATOMS: atom_id res chain seq x y z
N VAL A 1 13.44 4.06 3.69
CA VAL A 1 13.28 2.94 2.74
C VAL A 1 12.08 2.13 3.17
N SER A 2 11.08 2.02 2.32
CA SER A 2 9.90 1.21 2.63
C SER A 2 10.24 -0.28 2.58
N LEU A 3 9.90 -1.03 3.63
CA LEU A 3 10.08 -2.49 3.69
C LEU A 3 9.43 -3.22 2.50
N SER A 4 8.35 -2.66 1.94
CA SER A 4 7.64 -3.21 0.79
C SER A 4 8.47 -3.26 -0.50
N ARG A 5 9.59 -2.52 -0.55
CA ARG A 5 10.49 -2.46 -1.73
C ARG A 5 11.89 -2.98 -1.46
N ILE A 6 12.13 -3.61 -0.31
CA ILE A 6 13.47 -4.11 0.05
C ILE A 6 13.99 -5.12 -0.97
N GLY A 7 13.11 -5.90 -1.60
CA GLY A 7 13.48 -6.86 -2.65
C GLY A 7 14.02 -6.22 -3.93
N ALA A 8 13.79 -4.91 -4.15
CA ALA A 8 14.33 -4.19 -5.31
C ALA A 8 15.87 -4.07 -5.26
N THR A 9 16.49 -4.31 -4.10
CA THR A 9 17.95 -4.36 -3.96
C THR A 9 18.55 -5.59 -4.63
N ILE A 10 17.75 -6.64 -4.88
CA ILE A 10 18.18 -7.88 -5.53
C ILE A 10 17.74 -7.85 -7.00
N ASP A 11 16.45 -7.72 -7.26
CA ASP A 11 15.87 -7.62 -8.60
C ASP A 11 14.63 -6.73 -8.58
N TYR A 12 14.61 -5.74 -9.48
CA TYR A 12 13.51 -4.80 -9.57
C TYR A 12 12.23 -5.46 -10.14
N ASN A 13 12.37 -6.39 -11.08
CA ASN A 13 11.24 -7.05 -11.73
C ASN A 13 10.51 -8.02 -10.78
N ASP A 14 11.27 -8.75 -9.94
CA ASP A 14 10.74 -9.71 -8.97
C ASP A 14 10.77 -9.17 -7.53
N CYS A 15 10.77 -7.85 -7.37
CA CYS A 15 10.87 -7.15 -6.09
C CYS A 15 9.95 -7.73 -5.00
N ALA A 16 8.69 -8.05 -5.34
CA ALA A 16 7.74 -8.55 -4.34
C ALA A 16 8.09 -9.95 -3.83
N ASP A 17 8.61 -10.83 -4.67
CA ASP A 17 8.98 -12.18 -4.26
C ASP A 17 10.28 -12.16 -3.45
N HIS A 18 11.24 -11.34 -3.85
CA HIS A 18 12.44 -11.10 -3.06
C HIS A 18 12.15 -10.41 -1.72
N THR A 19 11.23 -9.44 -1.69
CA THR A 19 10.78 -8.82 -0.44
C THR A 19 10.18 -9.86 0.51
N PHE A 20 9.29 -10.73 0.01
CA PHE A 20 8.70 -11.79 0.82
C PHE A 20 9.78 -12.71 1.41
N TYR A 21 10.69 -13.20 0.57
CA TYR A 21 11.76 -14.09 0.98
C TYR A 21 12.68 -13.45 2.02
N MET A 22 13.13 -12.21 1.80
CA MET A 22 14.02 -11.49 2.72
C MET A 22 13.37 -11.29 4.08
N LEU A 23 12.11 -10.82 4.11
CA LEU A 23 11.40 -10.57 5.36
C LEU A 23 11.08 -11.87 6.11
N LEU A 24 10.76 -12.95 5.40
CA LEU A 24 10.49 -14.25 6.00
C LEU A 24 11.72 -14.84 6.71
N HIS A 25 12.92 -14.60 6.17
CA HIS A 25 14.17 -15.14 6.71
C HIS A 25 14.93 -14.15 7.61
N THR A 26 14.37 -12.97 7.84
CA THR A 26 14.93 -12.00 8.79
C THR A 26 14.52 -12.39 10.22
N HIS A 27 15.45 -12.33 11.14
CA HIS A 27 15.16 -12.54 12.55
C HIS A 27 14.51 -11.29 13.16
N TRP A 28 13.21 -11.40 13.43
CA TRP A 28 12.44 -10.34 14.08
C TRP A 28 12.30 -10.64 15.56
N ASN A 29 12.95 -9.82 16.41
CA ASN A 29 12.77 -9.94 17.84
C ASN A 29 11.34 -9.56 18.23
N GLY A 30 10.64 -10.47 18.93
CA GLY A 30 9.29 -10.24 19.43
C GLY A 30 8.15 -10.64 18.49
N LEU A 31 8.43 -11.08 17.25
CA LEU A 31 7.42 -11.63 16.35
C LEU A 31 7.40 -13.16 16.41
N SER A 32 6.22 -13.75 16.45
CA SER A 32 6.00 -15.18 16.23
C SER A 32 6.22 -15.54 14.75
N HIS A 33 6.37 -16.83 14.45
CA HIS A 33 6.47 -17.31 13.06
C HIS A 33 5.26 -16.89 12.22
N ARG A 34 4.05 -16.98 12.78
CA ARG A 34 2.82 -16.51 12.12
C ARG A 34 2.89 -15.01 11.79
N GLU A 35 3.25 -14.18 12.76
CA GLU A 35 3.36 -12.72 12.56
C GLU A 35 4.45 -12.36 11.53
N THR A 36 5.57 -13.08 11.51
CA THR A 36 6.61 -12.92 10.49
C THR A 36 6.07 -13.22 9.09
N ILE A 37 5.33 -14.33 8.92
CA ILE A 37 4.72 -14.71 7.63
C ILE A 37 3.71 -13.63 7.18
N LEU A 38 2.84 -13.18 8.09
CA LEU A 38 1.85 -12.15 7.79
C LEU A 38 2.51 -10.82 7.41
N THR A 39 3.52 -10.39 8.15
CA THR A 39 4.28 -9.17 7.86
C THR A 39 4.96 -9.25 6.48
N ALA A 40 5.61 -10.37 6.17
CA ALA A 40 6.24 -10.58 4.87
C ALA A 40 5.21 -10.57 3.72
N ALA A 41 4.05 -11.21 3.92
CA ALA A 41 2.98 -11.25 2.92
C ALA A 41 2.34 -9.89 2.68
N ILE A 42 2.12 -9.09 3.72
CA ILE A 42 1.57 -7.72 3.62
C ILE A 42 2.58 -6.81 2.90
N ALA A 43 3.84 -6.81 3.33
CA ALA A 43 4.89 -5.95 2.75
C ALA A 43 5.16 -6.27 1.27
N SER A 44 5.01 -7.53 0.86
CA SER A 44 5.20 -7.99 -0.52
C SER A 44 3.91 -8.13 -1.32
N TYR A 45 2.81 -7.56 -0.83
CA TYR A 45 1.50 -7.70 -1.47
C TYR A 45 1.47 -7.04 -2.85
N ARG A 46 0.86 -7.73 -3.82
CA ARG A 46 0.56 -7.21 -5.17
C ARG A 46 -0.89 -7.45 -5.59
N SER A 47 -1.41 -8.62 -5.24
CA SER A 47 -2.79 -9.00 -5.53
C SER A 47 -3.26 -10.11 -4.61
N SER A 48 -4.58 -10.27 -4.50
CA SER A 48 -5.19 -11.35 -3.71
C SER A 48 -4.75 -12.74 -4.16
N SER A 49 -4.58 -12.97 -5.45
CA SER A 49 -4.13 -14.26 -6.00
C SER A 49 -2.65 -14.53 -5.68
N SER A 50 -1.79 -13.53 -5.80
CA SER A 50 -0.37 -13.64 -5.44
C SER A 50 -0.20 -13.91 -3.95
N SER A 51 -0.93 -13.19 -3.09
CA SER A 51 -0.93 -13.38 -1.64
C SER A 51 -1.35 -14.79 -1.25
N ARG A 52 -2.45 -15.32 -1.82
CA ARG A 52 -2.92 -16.68 -1.57
C ARG A 52 -1.85 -17.71 -1.91
N ARG A 53 -1.17 -17.56 -3.03
CA ARG A 53 -0.10 -18.46 -3.47
C ARG A 53 1.09 -18.44 -2.52
N LYS A 54 1.51 -17.25 -2.04
CA LYS A 54 2.59 -17.10 -1.06
C LYS A 54 2.26 -17.73 0.30
N LEU A 55 1.01 -17.61 0.75
CA LEU A 55 0.56 -18.14 2.05
C LEU A 55 0.25 -19.64 2.04
N SER A 56 0.01 -20.22 0.86
CA SER A 56 -0.37 -21.64 0.71
C SER A 56 0.57 -22.63 1.41
N PRO A 57 1.91 -22.49 1.37
CA PRO A 57 2.82 -23.40 2.08
C PRO A 57 2.75 -23.33 3.61
N TYR A 58 2.17 -22.26 4.16
CA TYR A 58 2.19 -21.95 5.58
C TYR A 58 0.82 -22.09 6.27
N GLN A 59 -0.17 -22.69 5.62
CA GLN A 59 -1.55 -22.78 6.12
C GLN A 59 -1.66 -23.40 7.51
N SER A 60 -0.78 -24.35 7.87
CA SER A 60 -0.77 -24.96 9.19
C SER A 60 -0.40 -24.01 10.33
N LEU A 61 0.22 -22.85 10.02
CA LEU A 61 0.63 -21.82 10.96
C LEU A 61 -0.33 -20.62 10.98
N LEU A 62 -1.28 -20.58 10.04
CA LEU A 62 -2.19 -19.46 9.83
C LEU A 62 -3.59 -19.77 10.38
N ARG A 63 -4.34 -18.71 10.67
CA ARG A 63 -5.76 -18.76 11.04
C ARG A 63 -6.63 -18.49 9.82
N ASP A 64 -7.92 -18.82 9.91
CA ASP A 64 -8.88 -18.68 8.80
C ASP A 64 -9.04 -17.24 8.31
N ASP A 65 -8.88 -16.25 9.19
CA ASP A 65 -9.01 -14.81 8.90
C ASP A 65 -7.71 -14.14 8.42
N ASP A 66 -6.58 -14.84 8.49
CA ASP A 66 -5.27 -14.27 8.15
C ASP A 66 -5.16 -13.89 6.66
N GLN A 67 -5.73 -14.70 5.78
CA GLN A 67 -5.74 -14.41 4.35
C GLN A 67 -6.49 -13.11 4.06
N GLU A 68 -7.64 -12.87 4.71
CA GLU A 68 -8.40 -11.64 4.55
C GLU A 68 -7.65 -10.44 5.12
N THR A 69 -7.03 -10.61 6.27
CA THR A 69 -6.20 -9.57 6.91
C THR A 69 -5.05 -9.14 6.00
N VAL A 70 -4.32 -10.10 5.41
CA VAL A 70 -3.22 -9.81 4.47
C VAL A 70 -3.72 -9.08 3.23
N VAL A 71 -4.83 -9.51 2.66
CA VAL A 71 -5.42 -8.87 1.47
C VAL A 71 -5.84 -7.43 1.77
N ARG A 72 -6.52 -7.19 2.89
CA ARG A 72 -6.96 -5.85 3.29
C ARG A 72 -5.79 -4.92 3.58
N LEU A 73 -4.87 -5.32 4.45
CA LEU A 73 -3.72 -4.49 4.83
C LEU A 73 -2.75 -4.31 3.67
N GLY A 74 -2.52 -5.35 2.86
CA GLY A 74 -1.68 -5.28 1.68
C GLY A 74 -2.22 -4.30 0.64
N THR A 75 -3.53 -4.28 0.42
CA THR A 75 -4.18 -3.34 -0.50
C THR A 75 -4.06 -1.89 0.00
N LEU A 76 -4.19 -1.65 1.32
CA LEU A 76 -3.96 -0.34 1.91
C LEU A 76 -2.49 0.09 1.77
N LEU A 77 -1.54 -0.81 1.96
CA LEU A 77 -0.12 -0.53 1.76
C LEU A 77 0.19 -0.19 0.29
N LEU A 78 -0.44 -0.89 -0.67
CA LEU A 78 -0.33 -0.53 -2.09
C LEU A 78 -0.84 0.89 -2.35
N LEU A 79 -1.98 1.26 -1.77
CA LEU A 79 -2.53 2.60 -1.90
C LEU A 79 -1.59 3.66 -1.30
N ALA A 80 -1.07 3.42 -0.11
CA ALA A 80 -0.08 4.31 0.52
C ALA A 80 1.19 4.45 -0.33
N SER A 81 1.67 3.33 -0.91
CA SER A 81 2.85 3.34 -1.80
C SER A 81 2.57 4.05 -3.13
N ALA A 82 1.34 4.01 -3.63
CA ALA A 82 0.94 4.75 -4.82
C ALA A 82 0.94 6.27 -4.58
N LEU A 83 0.57 6.72 -3.38
CA LEU A 83 0.59 8.13 -2.98
C LEU A 83 1.99 8.70 -2.75
N ASP A 84 2.98 7.84 -2.53
CA ASP A 84 4.39 8.22 -2.33
C ASP A 84 5.28 7.67 -3.45
N ARG A 85 4.72 7.52 -4.66
CA ARG A 85 5.43 6.84 -5.76
C ARG A 85 6.65 7.58 -6.25
N SER A 86 6.57 8.90 -6.34
CA SER A 86 7.69 9.75 -6.75
C SER A 86 8.75 9.96 -5.67
N GLU A 87 8.46 9.58 -4.42
CA GLU A 87 9.31 9.82 -3.23
C GLU A 87 9.66 11.31 -3.04
N SER A 88 8.88 12.20 -3.69
CA SER A 88 9.10 13.67 -3.64
C SER A 88 8.56 14.32 -2.38
N GLN A 89 7.76 13.58 -1.58
CA GLN A 89 7.04 14.10 -0.39
C GLN A 89 6.19 15.35 -0.70
N ALA A 90 5.66 15.40 -1.94
CA ALA A 90 4.92 16.54 -2.44
C ALA A 90 3.53 16.73 -1.78
N ILE A 91 3.01 15.70 -1.12
CA ILE A 91 1.73 15.76 -0.38
C ILE A 91 1.98 16.26 1.03
N SER A 92 1.50 17.47 1.34
CA SER A 92 1.63 18.09 2.66
C SER A 92 0.55 17.65 3.65
N ALA A 93 -0.66 17.38 3.16
CA ALA A 93 -1.77 16.84 3.93
C ALA A 93 -2.66 15.94 3.06
N LEU A 94 -3.31 14.97 3.68
CA LEU A 94 -4.21 14.03 3.01
C LEU A 94 -5.54 13.95 3.76
N GLY A 95 -6.62 14.40 3.12
CA GLY A 95 -7.99 14.19 3.55
C GLY A 95 -8.59 12.94 2.90
N ILE A 96 -9.50 12.27 3.61
CA ILE A 96 -10.19 11.09 3.11
C ILE A 96 -11.70 11.30 3.25
N ALA A 97 -12.44 11.05 2.16
CA ALA A 97 -13.90 11.03 2.16
C ALA A 97 -14.41 9.77 1.45
N VAL A 98 -15.45 9.17 2.00
CA VAL A 98 -16.12 8.01 1.41
C VAL A 98 -17.52 8.42 1.01
N GLU A 99 -17.82 8.39 -0.30
CA GLU A 99 -19.12 8.71 -0.87
C GLU A 99 -19.43 7.78 -2.04
N ASP A 100 -20.66 7.25 -2.11
CA ASP A 100 -21.16 6.48 -3.23
C ASP A 100 -20.21 5.38 -3.76
N LYS A 101 -19.61 4.60 -2.87
CA LYS A 101 -18.59 3.57 -3.21
C LYS A 101 -17.34 4.13 -3.86
N LYS A 102 -17.01 5.39 -3.61
CA LYS A 102 -15.77 6.04 -3.97
C LYS A 102 -15.00 6.40 -2.71
N LEU A 103 -13.71 6.12 -2.73
CA LEU A 103 -12.75 6.57 -1.74
C LEU A 103 -12.03 7.79 -2.32
N ARG A 104 -12.45 8.99 -1.93
CA ARG A 104 -11.80 10.23 -2.35
C ARG A 104 -10.61 10.53 -1.46
N LEU A 105 -9.46 10.66 -2.07
CA LEU A 105 -8.20 11.03 -1.45
C LEU A 105 -7.91 12.49 -1.84
N LEU A 106 -8.05 13.40 -0.89
CA LEU A 106 -7.86 14.84 -1.10
C LEU A 106 -6.44 15.20 -0.67
N ALA A 107 -5.52 15.24 -1.64
CA ALA A 107 -4.12 15.56 -1.39
C ALA A 107 -3.86 17.06 -1.52
N GLU A 108 -3.36 17.68 -0.45
CA GLU A 108 -2.83 19.04 -0.51
C GLU A 108 -1.43 19.01 -1.11
N SER A 109 -1.27 19.63 -2.28
CA SER A 109 0.02 19.71 -2.98
C SER A 109 0.06 20.90 -3.91
N GLU A 110 1.26 21.46 -4.10
CA GLU A 110 1.51 22.45 -5.14
C GLU A 110 1.71 21.78 -6.52
N ASP A 111 2.14 20.52 -6.52
CA ASP A 111 2.35 19.71 -7.71
C ASP A 111 1.06 18.99 -8.15
N PRO A 112 0.85 18.77 -9.45
CA PRO A 112 -0.32 18.09 -10.00
C PRO A 112 -0.35 16.57 -9.73
N LEU A 113 0.70 16.00 -9.14
CA LEU A 113 0.86 14.58 -8.78
C LEU A 113 0.50 13.60 -9.92
N PRO A 114 1.08 13.72 -11.13
CA PRO A 114 0.67 12.91 -12.27
C PRO A 114 1.02 11.43 -12.09
N VAL A 115 2.15 11.13 -11.45
CA VAL A 115 2.62 9.75 -11.21
C VAL A 115 1.73 9.07 -10.18
N GLU A 116 1.46 9.74 -9.05
CA GLU A 116 0.59 9.24 -7.98
C GLU A 116 -0.84 8.99 -8.49
N ARG A 117 -1.38 9.91 -9.30
CA ARG A 117 -2.70 9.74 -9.94
C ARG A 117 -2.76 8.51 -10.84
N MET A 118 -1.72 8.29 -11.64
CA MET A 118 -1.62 7.11 -12.50
C MET A 118 -1.53 5.82 -11.67
N GLU A 119 -0.71 5.81 -10.62
CA GLU A 119 -0.54 4.63 -9.76
C GLU A 119 -1.82 4.30 -8.97
N VAL A 120 -2.52 5.30 -8.43
CA VAL A 120 -3.83 5.10 -7.79
C VAL A 120 -4.85 4.53 -8.78
N ALA A 121 -4.87 5.01 -10.02
CA ALA A 121 -5.75 4.49 -11.06
C ALA A 121 -5.40 3.03 -11.44
N ASN A 122 -4.11 2.70 -11.53
CA ASN A 122 -3.62 1.35 -11.85
C ASN A 122 -4.06 0.31 -10.82
N MET A 123 -4.05 0.67 -9.53
CA MET A 123 -4.46 -0.23 -8.45
C MET A 123 -5.97 -0.22 -8.15
N ALA A 124 -6.73 0.68 -8.74
CA ALA A 124 -8.15 0.88 -8.42
C ALA A 124 -9.00 -0.39 -8.57
N LYS A 125 -8.70 -1.24 -9.56
CA LYS A 125 -9.41 -2.50 -9.79
C LYS A 125 -9.22 -3.49 -8.63
N GLU A 126 -8.00 -3.66 -8.15
CA GLU A 126 -7.71 -4.53 -7.00
C GLU A 126 -8.29 -3.96 -5.72
N PHE A 127 -8.19 -2.65 -5.50
CA PHE A 127 -8.78 -1.98 -4.35
C PHE A 127 -10.31 -2.16 -4.31
N LYS A 128 -10.98 -1.96 -5.44
CA LYS A 128 -12.43 -2.16 -5.56
C LYS A 128 -12.85 -3.59 -5.25
N LYS A 129 -12.08 -4.58 -5.71
CA LYS A 129 -12.33 -5.99 -5.43
C LYS A 129 -12.29 -6.31 -3.94
N VAL A 130 -11.38 -5.69 -3.19
CA VAL A 130 -11.15 -5.96 -1.77
C VAL A 130 -12.07 -5.12 -0.87
N TRP A 131 -12.22 -3.83 -1.20
CA TRP A 131 -12.92 -2.86 -0.34
C TRP A 131 -14.30 -2.45 -0.85
N GLY A 132 -14.69 -2.86 -2.06
CA GLY A 132 -15.96 -2.47 -2.68
C GLY A 132 -16.02 -0.99 -3.11
N MET A 133 -14.91 -0.26 -2.99
CA MET A 133 -14.79 1.17 -3.28
C MET A 133 -13.72 1.43 -4.33
N THR A 134 -13.92 2.47 -5.14
CA THR A 134 -12.93 2.91 -6.13
C THR A 134 -12.14 4.08 -5.57
N PRO A 135 -10.80 4.00 -5.42
CA PRO A 135 -9.97 5.11 -4.98
C PRO A 135 -9.82 6.15 -6.11
N GLU A 136 -9.97 7.42 -5.75
CA GLU A 136 -9.80 8.57 -6.64
C GLU A 136 -8.91 9.61 -5.95
N LEU A 137 -7.79 9.97 -6.56
CA LEU A 137 -6.90 11.02 -6.05
C LEU A 137 -7.30 12.39 -6.64
N GLN A 138 -7.61 13.32 -5.77
CA GLN A 138 -7.88 14.71 -6.11
C GLN A 138 -6.82 15.60 -5.46
N VAL A 139 -6.23 16.48 -6.26
CA VAL A 139 -5.24 17.44 -5.76
C VAL A 139 -5.94 18.74 -5.42
N VAL A 140 -5.78 19.19 -4.19
CA VAL A 140 -6.24 20.49 -3.70
C VAL A 140 -5.00 21.36 -3.57
N ARG A 141 -4.97 22.49 -4.29
CA ARG A 141 -3.86 23.44 -4.17
C ARG A 141 -3.95 24.13 -2.82
N THR A 142 -2.87 24.16 -2.09
CA THR A 142 -2.73 24.97 -0.88
C THR A 142 -2.79 26.43 -1.29
N ASN A 143 -3.93 27.10 -1.05
CA ASN A 143 -3.97 28.55 -1.17
C ASN A 143 -3.15 29.14 -0.01
N ALA A 144 -1.93 29.52 -0.28
CA ALA A 144 -1.07 30.29 0.63
C ALA A 144 -1.58 31.74 0.87
N ALA A 145 -2.90 31.93 0.95
CA ALA A 145 -3.53 33.25 1.03
C ALA A 145 -4.44 33.38 2.26
N SER A 146 -3.99 32.91 3.45
CA SER A 146 -4.69 33.27 4.70
C SER A 146 -3.77 33.47 5.92
N ALA A 147 -2.49 33.72 5.71
CA ALA A 147 -1.56 34.01 6.81
C ALA A 147 -1.16 35.51 6.93
N ASP A 148 -1.89 36.42 6.27
CA ASP A 148 -1.56 37.85 6.38
C ASP A 148 -2.82 38.69 6.62
N ARG A 149 -3.50 38.42 7.76
CA ARG A 149 -4.44 39.37 8.41
C ARG A 149 -4.47 39.11 9.91
N LEU A 150 -3.48 39.57 10.57
CA LEU A 150 -3.60 40.09 11.94
C LEU A 150 -2.66 41.28 12.10
#